data_1d046e5bdcfff0c5915f0fd79da8091f
#
_entry.id   1d046e5bdcfff0c5915f0fd79da8091f
#
_cell.length_a   1.000
_cell.length_b   1.000
_cell.length_c   1.000
_cell.angle_alpha   90.00
_cell.angle_beta   90.00
_cell.angle_gamma   90.00
#
_symmetry.space_group_name_H-M   'P 1'
#
loop_
_entity.id
_entity.type
_entity.pdbx_description
1 polymer ?
#
loop_
_entity_poly.entity_id
_entity_poly.type
_entity_poly.pdbx_seq_one_letter_code
_entity_poly.pdbx_strand_id
1 'polypeptide(L)'
;MMKKLAYILIVLLATGFYACSDDNDEGNGSTTVPVDQDEDETTATIDDNYTYKLPVIFHVLYNDEKDPTQYIPATRLAAILTHVNEIYRGNVYGLEFGTSEEMKIQFVLATHDESGNKLATPGVEYVKWTGTWPIDPMEFMGNNKGNVKYIWEPNEYINVMLYHFAAETDGETLGISHLPYTLEGVNEIDGLTPLETAKANVTKKNLSFAYCSSINSKYANKNADGSYYESDRYTNASHKMFEKEVTAQQISRDINVTLAHELGHYLGLLHVFSETAAGEEGSETVDDCEDTDYCEDTPSYNRPEYLRGVTAYLNSIQEGEAVSAKRLMARNNCAGDDYYSANIMDYAYSYGFKISADQKSRTRRVLYNSPLIPGPKKRLRTTRGAVVQPQLVEGIVDLPIRIAKCKH
;
A
#
# COMPACT_ATOMS: atom_id res chain seq x y z
N MET A 1 -16.45 -54.93 28.40
CA MET A 1 -15.55 -55.03 29.58
C MET A 1 -15.02 -53.63 29.86
N MET A 2 -15.59 -53.06 30.85
CA MET A 2 -15.02 -52.50 32.09
C MET A 2 -14.16 -51.24 31.86
N LYS A 3 -14.69 -50.04 32.17
CA LYS A 3 -14.66 -49.32 33.48
C LYS A 3 -13.23 -48.79 33.77
N LYS A 4 -12.96 -47.50 34.07
CA LYS A 4 -13.45 -46.53 35.08
C LYS A 4 -12.80 -45.17 34.77
N LEU A 5 -13.47 -44.04 34.78
CA LEU A 5 -13.91 -43.15 35.90
C LEU A 5 -12.80 -42.43 36.67
N ALA A 6 -12.84 -41.08 36.50
CA ALA A 6 -12.85 -39.97 37.49
C ALA A 6 -11.51 -39.63 38.18
N TYR A 7 -11.17 -38.36 38.38
CA TYR A 7 -11.73 -37.44 39.39
C TYR A 7 -11.31 -35.98 39.17
N ILE A 8 -12.25 -35.12 39.48
CA ILE A 8 -12.23 -33.69 39.68
C ILE A 8 -11.40 -33.32 40.90
N LEU A 9 -10.67 -32.20 40.85
CA LEU A 9 -10.43 -31.42 42.08
C LEU A 9 -10.48 -29.92 41.78
N ILE A 10 -11.54 -29.30 42.26
CA ILE A 10 -11.78 -27.87 42.44
C ILE A 10 -11.11 -27.47 43.76
N VAL A 11 -10.33 -26.40 43.75
CA VAL A 11 -10.05 -25.65 44.99
C VAL A 11 -10.26 -24.16 44.70
N LEU A 12 -11.37 -23.67 45.25
CA LEU A 12 -11.67 -22.28 45.55
C LEU A 12 -10.98 -21.94 46.87
N LEU A 13 -10.34 -20.78 46.92
CA LEU A 13 -10.23 -20.06 48.21
C LEU A 13 -10.18 -18.55 47.92
N ALA A 14 -11.14 -17.91 48.57
CA ALA A 14 -11.46 -16.50 48.50
C ALA A 14 -10.75 -15.74 49.64
N THR A 15 -10.85 -14.42 49.52
CA THR A 15 -10.94 -13.35 50.54
C THR A 15 -9.70 -12.69 51.03
N GLY A 16 -9.78 -11.37 51.03
CA GLY A 16 -8.98 -10.48 51.85
C GLY A 16 -9.10 -9.01 51.46
N PHE A 17 -10.25 -8.38 51.68
CA PHE A 17 -10.37 -6.91 51.76
C PHE A 17 -9.72 -6.42 53.03
N TYR A 18 -8.92 -5.37 52.95
CA TYR A 18 -8.70 -4.45 54.07
C TYR A 18 -8.76 -3.02 53.56
N ALA A 19 -9.80 -2.33 53.98
CA ALA A 19 -9.89 -0.87 54.05
C ALA A 19 -9.68 -0.47 55.52
N CYS A 20 -9.03 0.66 55.72
CA CYS A 20 -9.18 1.62 56.87
C CYS A 20 -8.00 2.58 56.78
N SER A 21 -8.20 3.78 56.72
CA SER A 21 -8.82 4.99 57.29
C SER A 21 -7.78 5.80 58.06
N ASP A 22 -7.76 7.09 57.70
CA ASP A 22 -7.43 8.32 58.43
C ASP A 22 -6.38 8.28 59.55
N ASP A 23 -5.43 9.22 59.40
CA ASP A 23 -5.30 10.28 60.40
C ASP A 23 -4.41 11.43 59.91
N ASN A 24 -4.84 12.64 60.25
CA ASN A 24 -4.21 13.92 60.03
C ASN A 24 -2.85 14.02 60.71
N ASP A 25 -1.87 14.67 60.07
CA ASP A 25 -1.01 15.60 60.78
C ASP A 25 -0.46 16.71 59.86
N GLU A 26 -0.54 17.92 60.35
CA GLU A 26 -0.04 19.14 59.74
C GLU A 26 1.48 19.20 59.82
N GLY A 27 2.16 19.34 58.69
CA GLY A 27 3.59 19.58 58.64
C GLY A 27 3.97 20.39 57.39
N ASN A 28 4.13 21.69 57.59
CA ASN A 28 4.68 22.64 56.61
C ASN A 28 6.08 22.23 56.16
N GLY A 29 6.21 21.77 54.90
CA GLY A 29 7.48 21.50 54.29
C GLY A 29 7.33 21.68 52.77
N SER A 30 7.89 22.78 52.27
CA SER A 30 8.08 23.01 50.83
C SER A 30 8.88 21.88 50.21
N THR A 31 8.20 20.89 49.70
CA THR A 31 8.78 19.88 48.81
C THR A 31 8.57 20.35 47.39
N THR A 32 9.63 20.84 46.77
CA THR A 32 9.77 20.85 45.32
C THR A 32 9.47 19.46 44.82
N VAL A 33 8.30 19.30 44.17
CA VAL A 33 7.97 18.11 43.39
C VAL A 33 9.08 17.98 42.34
N PRO A 34 9.76 16.83 42.23
CA PRO A 34 10.63 16.58 41.11
C PRO A 34 9.74 16.70 39.89
N VAL A 35 10.02 17.66 39.03
CA VAL A 35 9.54 17.64 37.64
C VAL A 35 10.18 16.40 37.07
N ASP A 36 9.39 15.33 36.88
CA ASP A 36 9.76 14.24 36.00
C ASP A 36 10.17 14.88 34.69
N GLN A 37 11.45 14.85 34.40
CA GLN A 37 11.95 15.13 33.07
C GLN A 37 11.25 14.09 32.20
N ASP A 38 10.37 14.61 31.33
CA ASP A 38 9.73 13.80 30.31
C ASP A 38 10.80 13.07 29.51
N GLU A 39 11.01 11.81 29.84
CA GLU A 39 11.62 10.81 28.96
C GLU A 39 10.61 10.49 27.85
N ASP A 40 10.19 11.47 27.09
CA ASP A 40 9.13 11.30 26.09
C ASP A 40 9.53 11.68 24.68
N GLU A 41 10.74 11.32 24.31
CA GLU A 41 11.07 11.04 22.91
C GLU A 41 11.35 9.56 22.67
N THR A 42 10.65 8.67 23.35
CA THR A 42 10.66 7.28 22.95
C THR A 42 9.88 7.19 21.64
N THR A 43 10.61 6.92 20.56
CA THR A 43 10.07 6.38 19.31
C THR A 43 9.00 5.35 19.67
N ALA A 44 7.74 5.60 19.28
CA ALA A 44 6.67 4.64 19.56
C ALA A 44 7.11 3.29 18.99
N THR A 45 7.23 2.29 19.87
CA THR A 45 7.63 0.95 19.45
C THR A 45 6.60 0.45 18.44
N ILE A 46 7.05 0.17 17.23
CA ILE A 46 6.22 -0.42 16.18
C ILE A 46 5.91 -1.86 16.59
N ASP A 47 4.61 -2.19 16.75
CA ASP A 47 4.21 -3.56 17.05
C ASP A 47 4.17 -4.39 15.74
N ASP A 48 5.23 -5.14 15.48
CA ASP A 48 5.37 -5.97 14.29
C ASP A 48 4.46 -7.20 14.27
N ASN A 49 3.85 -7.55 15.40
CA ASN A 49 2.93 -8.68 15.50
C ASN A 49 1.47 -8.30 15.29
N TYR A 50 1.13 -7.02 15.40
CA TYR A 50 -0.23 -6.57 15.23
C TYR A 50 -0.60 -6.44 13.75
N THR A 51 -1.73 -7.05 13.35
CA THR A 51 -2.25 -6.93 11.98
C THR A 51 -3.21 -5.74 11.89
N TYR A 52 -2.81 -4.71 11.13
CA TYR A 52 -3.62 -3.53 10.89
C TYR A 52 -4.65 -3.77 9.80
N LYS A 53 -5.91 -3.45 10.11
CA LYS A 53 -7.00 -3.45 9.12
C LYS A 53 -7.12 -2.05 8.53
N LEU A 54 -6.88 -1.94 7.24
CA LEU A 54 -6.93 -0.67 6.50
C LEU A 54 -8.18 -0.64 5.63
N PRO A 55 -9.14 0.25 5.92
CA PRO A 55 -10.36 0.37 5.12
C PRO A 55 -10.05 0.89 3.72
N VAL A 56 -10.53 0.18 2.70
CA VAL A 56 -10.42 0.54 1.28
C VAL A 56 -11.78 0.90 0.73
N ILE A 57 -11.84 1.99 0.00
CA ILE A 57 -12.97 2.38 -0.83
C ILE A 57 -12.56 2.46 -2.29
N PHE A 58 -13.26 1.72 -3.15
CA PHE A 58 -13.12 1.79 -4.58
C PHE A 58 -14.12 2.81 -5.14
N HIS A 59 -13.62 3.83 -5.79
CA HIS A 59 -14.42 4.82 -6.50
C HIS A 59 -14.39 4.46 -7.99
N VAL A 60 -15.47 3.84 -8.46
CA VAL A 60 -15.61 3.42 -9.86
C VAL A 60 -16.20 4.57 -10.68
N LEU A 61 -15.36 5.29 -11.40
CA LEU A 61 -15.79 6.35 -12.31
C LEU A 61 -16.14 5.72 -13.66
N TYR A 62 -17.32 6.00 -14.16
CA TYR A 62 -17.81 5.46 -15.43
C TYR A 62 -18.53 6.53 -16.26
N ASN A 63 -18.40 6.43 -17.57
CA ASN A 63 -19.13 7.20 -18.55
C ASN A 63 -20.35 6.42 -19.07
N ASP A 64 -20.20 5.10 -19.27
CA ASP A 64 -21.26 4.17 -19.67
C ASP A 64 -21.36 3.00 -18.68
N GLU A 65 -22.50 2.90 -17.98
CA GLU A 65 -22.75 1.81 -17.02
C GLU A 65 -22.90 0.43 -17.67
N LYS A 66 -23.10 0.37 -18.98
CA LYS A 66 -23.22 -0.87 -19.76
C LYS A 66 -21.86 -1.39 -20.23
N ASP A 67 -20.84 -0.55 -20.19
CA ASP A 67 -19.49 -0.94 -20.57
C ASP A 67 -18.81 -1.68 -19.40
N PRO A 68 -18.54 -2.99 -19.52
CA PRO A 68 -17.94 -3.77 -18.45
C PRO A 68 -16.48 -3.41 -18.17
N THR A 69 -15.82 -2.61 -19.02
CA THR A 69 -14.47 -2.09 -18.77
C THR A 69 -14.49 -0.83 -17.92
N GLN A 70 -15.66 -0.24 -17.71
CA GLN A 70 -15.87 0.96 -16.91
C GLN A 70 -16.63 0.67 -15.61
N TYR A 71 -17.77 -0.01 -15.71
CA TYR A 71 -18.64 -0.33 -14.59
C TYR A 71 -18.26 -1.69 -13.99
N ILE A 72 -17.17 -1.69 -13.21
CA ILE A 72 -16.60 -2.92 -12.66
C ILE A 72 -17.50 -3.45 -11.51
N PRO A 73 -17.93 -4.73 -11.56
CA PRO A 73 -18.79 -5.30 -10.50
C PRO A 73 -18.09 -5.32 -9.12
N ALA A 74 -18.82 -4.99 -8.07
CA ALA A 74 -18.30 -4.99 -6.70
C ALA A 74 -17.73 -6.36 -6.29
N THR A 75 -18.32 -7.45 -6.76
CA THR A 75 -17.83 -8.82 -6.52
C THR A 75 -16.43 -9.04 -7.12
N ARG A 76 -16.16 -8.40 -8.29
CA ARG A 76 -14.83 -8.46 -8.91
C ARG A 76 -13.81 -7.67 -8.08
N LEU A 77 -14.15 -6.48 -7.62
CA LEU A 77 -13.28 -5.65 -6.77
C LEU A 77 -12.96 -6.36 -5.45
N ALA A 78 -13.96 -7.02 -4.85
CA ALA A 78 -13.74 -7.84 -3.65
C ALA A 78 -12.79 -9.02 -3.91
N ALA A 79 -12.88 -9.68 -5.07
CA ALA A 79 -11.97 -10.75 -5.47
C ALA A 79 -10.54 -10.23 -5.65
N ILE A 80 -10.36 -9.10 -6.34
CA ILE A 80 -9.05 -8.44 -6.52
C ILE A 80 -8.45 -8.12 -5.13
N LEU A 81 -9.21 -7.50 -4.23
CA LEU A 81 -8.71 -7.16 -2.89
C LEU A 81 -8.35 -8.41 -2.07
N THR A 82 -9.04 -9.52 -2.29
CA THR A 82 -8.70 -10.81 -1.67
C THR A 82 -7.32 -11.27 -2.10
N HIS A 83 -7.03 -11.22 -3.40
CA HIS A 83 -5.73 -11.63 -3.94
C HIS A 83 -4.60 -10.66 -3.55
N VAL A 84 -4.86 -9.36 -3.47
CA VAL A 84 -3.93 -8.38 -2.89
C VAL A 84 -3.57 -8.76 -1.45
N ASN A 85 -4.56 -9.12 -0.64
CA ASN A 85 -4.31 -9.58 0.73
C ASN A 85 -3.51 -10.88 0.79
N GLU A 86 -3.63 -11.77 -0.19
CA GLU A 86 -2.79 -12.97 -0.29
C GLU A 86 -1.34 -12.60 -0.55
N ILE A 87 -1.07 -11.64 -1.44
CA ILE A 87 0.28 -11.11 -1.69
C ILE A 87 0.86 -10.52 -0.41
N TYR A 88 0.13 -9.67 0.29
CA TYR A 88 0.59 -9.00 1.52
C TYR A 88 0.73 -9.94 2.74
N ARG A 89 0.16 -11.15 2.67
CA ARG A 89 0.43 -12.22 3.64
C ARG A 89 1.73 -12.97 3.38
N GLY A 90 2.37 -12.77 2.23
CA GLY A 90 3.63 -13.40 1.91
C GLY A 90 3.54 -14.89 1.55
N ASN A 91 2.38 -15.40 1.15
CA ASN A 91 2.16 -16.83 0.91
C ASN A 91 1.49 -17.16 -0.44
N VAL A 92 1.80 -16.40 -1.48
CA VAL A 92 1.22 -16.62 -2.81
C VAL A 92 1.99 -17.67 -3.60
N TYR A 93 3.32 -17.71 -3.45
CA TYR A 93 4.20 -18.67 -4.10
C TYR A 93 4.94 -19.54 -3.08
N GLY A 94 5.34 -20.75 -3.49
CA GLY A 94 6.12 -21.65 -2.65
C GLY A 94 7.56 -21.22 -2.41
N LEU A 95 8.21 -21.93 -1.52
CA LEU A 95 9.56 -21.62 -1.04
C LEU A 95 10.66 -21.65 -2.10
N GLU A 96 10.44 -22.23 -3.27
CA GLU A 96 11.46 -22.33 -4.35
C GLU A 96 11.82 -20.98 -4.98
N PHE A 97 10.99 -19.92 -4.76
CA PHE A 97 11.28 -18.53 -5.18
C PHE A 97 11.70 -17.63 -4.04
N GLY A 98 12.01 -18.19 -2.90
CA GLY A 98 12.30 -17.48 -1.68
C GLY A 98 11.02 -17.12 -0.88
N THR A 99 11.24 -16.65 0.32
CA THR A 99 10.17 -16.21 1.23
C THR A 99 9.81 -14.76 0.95
N SER A 100 8.52 -14.43 1.05
CA SER A 100 8.03 -13.07 1.16
C SER A 100 7.68 -12.78 2.61
N GLU A 101 7.89 -11.55 3.05
CA GLU A 101 7.46 -11.14 4.38
C GLU A 101 5.93 -11.04 4.47
N GLU A 102 5.38 -11.45 5.61
CA GLU A 102 4.01 -11.11 5.97
C GLU A 102 3.97 -9.68 6.49
N MET A 103 3.28 -8.78 5.78
CA MET A 103 3.23 -7.35 6.10
C MET A 103 2.48 -7.02 7.38
N LYS A 104 1.68 -7.95 7.91
CA LYS A 104 0.75 -7.72 9.02
C LYS A 104 -0.21 -6.56 8.73
N ILE A 105 -0.66 -6.49 7.48
CA ILE A 105 -1.66 -5.56 6.96
C ILE A 105 -2.77 -6.37 6.31
N GLN A 106 -4.00 -5.98 6.56
CA GLN A 106 -5.18 -6.52 5.90
C GLN A 106 -6.00 -5.36 5.33
N PHE A 107 -6.10 -5.28 4.02
CA PHE A 107 -7.04 -4.37 3.37
C PHE A 107 -8.46 -4.92 3.50
N VAL A 108 -9.36 -4.10 4.02
CA VAL A 108 -10.77 -4.48 4.23
C VAL A 108 -11.68 -3.52 3.49
N LEU A 109 -12.74 -4.03 2.89
CA LEU A 109 -13.74 -3.16 2.25
C LEU A 109 -14.39 -2.26 3.29
N ALA A 110 -14.46 -0.95 3.03
CA ALA A 110 -15.17 0.00 3.87
C ALA A 110 -16.65 -0.41 3.99
N THR A 111 -17.19 -0.41 5.20
CA THR A 111 -18.59 -0.79 5.46
C THR A 111 -19.50 0.40 5.73
N HIS A 112 -18.93 1.55 6.03
CA HIS A 112 -19.63 2.80 6.32
C HIS A 112 -18.99 3.95 5.54
N ASP A 113 -19.78 4.95 5.20
CA ASP A 113 -19.29 6.19 4.59
C ASP A 113 -18.68 7.15 5.62
N GLU A 114 -18.17 8.31 5.15
CA GLU A 114 -17.56 9.35 5.99
C GLU A 114 -18.55 9.94 7.05
N SER A 115 -19.86 9.74 6.88
CA SER A 115 -20.89 10.17 7.81
C SER A 115 -21.32 9.06 8.78
N GLY A 116 -20.72 7.87 8.69
CA GLY A 116 -21.06 6.71 9.50
C GLY A 116 -22.28 5.93 9.03
N ASN A 117 -22.83 6.22 7.84
CA ASN A 117 -23.95 5.45 7.29
C ASN A 117 -23.43 4.15 6.69
N LYS A 118 -24.17 3.07 6.88
CA LYS A 118 -23.83 1.78 6.31
C LYS A 118 -23.95 1.79 4.79
N LEU A 119 -22.91 1.35 4.09
CA LEU A 119 -22.91 1.25 2.64
C LEU A 119 -23.83 0.13 2.16
N ALA A 120 -24.58 0.39 1.10
CA ALA A 120 -25.39 -0.63 0.42
C ALA A 120 -24.49 -1.68 -0.25
N THR A 121 -23.37 -1.24 -0.80
CA THR A 121 -22.33 -2.07 -1.40
C THR A 121 -21.01 -1.82 -0.67
N PRO A 122 -20.57 -2.72 0.22
CA PRO A 122 -19.34 -2.51 0.97
C PRO A 122 -18.14 -2.23 0.06
N GLY A 123 -17.40 -1.17 0.39
CA GLY A 123 -16.14 -0.80 -0.24
C GLY A 123 -16.23 -0.31 -1.68
N VAL A 124 -17.43 -0.01 -2.21
CA VAL A 124 -17.56 0.44 -3.60
C VAL A 124 -18.54 1.61 -3.71
N GLU A 125 -18.09 2.66 -4.36
CA GLU A 125 -18.88 3.82 -4.77
C GLU A 125 -18.85 3.93 -6.29
N TYR A 126 -20.02 4.05 -6.94
CA TYR A 126 -20.13 4.24 -8.38
C TYR A 126 -20.41 5.69 -8.71
N VAL A 127 -19.51 6.33 -9.46
CA VAL A 127 -19.58 7.75 -9.77
C VAL A 127 -19.71 7.95 -11.26
N LYS A 128 -20.84 8.51 -11.69
CA LYS A 128 -21.06 8.92 -13.09
C LYS A 128 -20.12 10.08 -13.43
N TRP A 129 -19.16 9.82 -14.32
CA TRP A 129 -18.27 10.86 -14.82
C TRP A 129 -18.89 11.64 -15.95
N THR A 130 -18.75 12.96 -15.90
CA THR A 130 -19.32 13.88 -16.92
C THR A 130 -18.25 14.71 -17.63
N GLY A 131 -16.98 14.54 -17.27
CA GLY A 131 -15.85 15.20 -17.93
C GLY A 131 -15.36 14.47 -19.19
N THR A 132 -14.17 14.81 -19.63
CA THR A 132 -13.49 14.16 -20.76
C THR A 132 -13.28 12.68 -20.45
N TRP A 133 -13.50 11.81 -21.44
CA TRP A 133 -13.34 10.38 -21.35
C TRP A 133 -12.59 9.83 -22.57
N PRO A 134 -11.58 8.96 -22.45
CA PRO A 134 -10.98 8.45 -21.19
C PRO A 134 -10.36 9.56 -20.35
N ILE A 135 -10.09 9.28 -19.06
CA ILE A 135 -9.56 10.26 -18.10
C ILE A 135 -8.03 10.22 -18.10
N ASP A 136 -7.39 11.38 -18.22
CA ASP A 136 -5.95 11.51 -17.99
C ASP A 136 -5.66 11.37 -16.48
N PRO A 137 -4.88 10.34 -16.05
CA PRO A 137 -4.61 10.12 -14.65
C PRO A 137 -3.77 11.21 -14.03
N MET A 138 -2.86 11.87 -14.77
CA MET A 138 -2.04 12.95 -14.27
C MET A 138 -2.86 14.22 -14.04
N GLU A 139 -3.80 14.52 -14.95
CA GLU A 139 -4.74 15.63 -14.76
C GLU A 139 -5.72 15.35 -13.62
N PHE A 140 -6.17 14.10 -13.45
CA PHE A 140 -7.10 13.72 -12.39
C PHE A 140 -6.45 13.81 -11.01
N MET A 141 -5.23 13.29 -10.85
CA MET A 141 -4.50 13.20 -9.59
C MET A 141 -3.65 14.44 -9.28
N GLY A 142 -3.38 15.27 -10.29
CA GLY A 142 -2.61 16.51 -10.16
C GLY A 142 -3.34 17.59 -9.36
N ASN A 143 -2.77 18.80 -9.35
CA ASN A 143 -3.29 19.95 -8.59
C ASN A 143 -4.66 20.43 -9.10
N ASN A 144 -5.70 19.66 -8.83
CA ASN A 144 -7.09 19.90 -9.19
C ASN A 144 -8.01 19.76 -7.98
N LYS A 145 -8.23 20.87 -7.26
CA LYS A 145 -9.12 20.91 -6.09
C LYS A 145 -10.54 20.38 -6.38
N GLY A 146 -11.01 20.52 -7.62
CA GLY A 146 -12.31 20.01 -8.03
C GLY A 146 -12.46 18.49 -7.91
N ASN A 147 -11.32 17.77 -7.93
CA ASN A 147 -11.30 16.31 -7.83
C ASN A 147 -11.26 15.79 -6.38
N VAL A 148 -10.95 16.64 -5.41
CA VAL A 148 -10.97 16.27 -3.97
C VAL A 148 -12.33 15.75 -3.52
N LYS A 149 -13.42 16.16 -4.16
CA LYS A 149 -14.77 15.68 -3.87
C LYS A 149 -14.98 14.18 -4.14
N TYR A 150 -14.13 13.57 -4.96
CA TYR A 150 -14.23 12.17 -5.35
C TYR A 150 -13.52 11.21 -4.40
N ILE A 151 -12.69 11.70 -3.49
CA ILE A 151 -12.04 10.88 -2.47
C ILE A 151 -12.77 11.02 -1.13
N TRP A 152 -12.57 10.04 -0.25
CA TRP A 152 -12.96 10.10 1.17
C TRP A 152 -11.76 10.52 2.02
N GLU A 153 -11.97 10.77 3.32
CA GLU A 153 -10.92 11.21 4.25
C GLU A 153 -9.72 10.24 4.23
N PRO A 154 -8.55 10.65 3.71
CA PRO A 154 -7.41 9.74 3.55
C PRO A 154 -6.84 9.23 4.87
N ASN A 155 -7.08 9.96 5.99
CA ASN A 155 -6.67 9.49 7.30
C ASN A 155 -7.50 8.31 7.81
N GLU A 156 -8.64 8.00 7.17
CA GLU A 156 -9.55 6.94 7.57
C GLU A 156 -9.70 5.86 6.50
N TYR A 157 -9.53 6.22 5.23
CA TYR A 157 -9.76 5.33 4.09
C TYR A 157 -8.63 5.40 3.09
N ILE A 158 -8.25 4.24 2.55
CA ILE A 158 -7.44 4.17 1.33
C ILE A 158 -8.38 4.37 0.15
N ASN A 159 -8.16 5.43 -0.62
CA ASN A 159 -8.94 5.76 -1.80
C ASN A 159 -8.32 5.10 -3.03
N VAL A 160 -9.04 4.19 -3.67
CA VAL A 160 -8.64 3.54 -4.93
C VAL A 160 -9.62 3.96 -6.02
N MET A 161 -9.14 4.75 -6.98
CA MET A 161 -9.92 5.20 -8.13
C MET A 161 -9.82 4.18 -9.25
N LEU A 162 -10.94 3.86 -9.89
CA LEU A 162 -10.99 3.03 -11.10
C LEU A 162 -11.65 3.81 -12.24
N TYR A 163 -10.92 4.01 -13.32
CA TYR A 163 -11.42 4.63 -14.53
C TYR A 163 -10.56 4.22 -15.72
N HIS A 164 -11.08 4.38 -16.93
CA HIS A 164 -10.32 4.13 -18.14
C HIS A 164 -9.30 5.26 -18.37
N PHE A 165 -8.03 4.90 -18.37
CA PHE A 165 -6.94 5.87 -18.56
C PHE A 165 -6.86 6.32 -20.02
N ALA A 166 -6.62 7.61 -20.23
CA ALA A 166 -6.27 8.13 -21.53
C ALA A 166 -4.97 7.47 -22.03
N ALA A 167 -4.91 7.23 -23.35
CA ALA A 167 -3.75 6.59 -23.95
C ALA A 167 -2.52 7.50 -23.84
N GLU A 168 -1.40 6.94 -23.44
CA GLU A 168 -0.08 7.58 -23.45
C GLU A 168 0.66 7.25 -24.76
N THR A 169 1.64 8.08 -25.12
CA THR A 169 2.43 7.91 -26.37
C THR A 169 3.58 6.92 -26.20
N ASP A 170 4.01 6.63 -24.97
CA ASP A 170 5.26 5.92 -24.63
C ASP A 170 5.06 4.68 -23.77
N GLY A 171 3.91 4.07 -23.85
CA GLY A 171 3.58 2.86 -23.08
C GLY A 171 2.14 2.83 -22.61
N GLU A 172 1.83 1.89 -21.75
CA GLU A 172 0.51 1.76 -21.14
C GLU A 172 0.65 1.78 -19.61
N THR A 173 0.06 2.78 -18.97
CA THR A 173 -0.01 2.88 -17.51
C THR A 173 -1.15 2.01 -16.99
N LEU A 174 -0.84 1.05 -16.12
CA LEU A 174 -1.82 0.17 -15.48
C LEU A 174 -2.34 0.73 -14.16
N GLY A 175 -1.46 1.41 -13.44
CA GLY A 175 -1.74 2.03 -12.15
C GLY A 175 -0.83 3.21 -11.88
N ILE A 176 -1.24 4.03 -10.95
CA ILE A 176 -0.53 5.24 -10.52
C ILE A 176 -0.94 5.56 -9.10
N SER A 177 -0.01 5.96 -8.25
CA SER A 177 -0.27 6.23 -6.85
C SER A 177 0.43 7.48 -6.35
N HIS A 178 -0.21 8.20 -5.44
CA HIS A 178 0.50 9.17 -4.61
C HIS A 178 1.40 8.45 -3.61
N LEU A 179 2.59 8.99 -3.42
CA LEU A 179 3.47 8.62 -2.31
C LEU A 179 3.04 9.33 -1.04
N PRO A 180 3.20 8.71 0.14
CA PRO A 180 2.90 9.35 1.41
C PRO A 180 3.96 10.40 1.77
N TYR A 181 3.61 11.23 2.73
CA TYR A 181 4.52 12.17 3.35
C TYR A 181 5.16 11.56 4.59
N THR A 182 6.29 12.10 4.99
CA THR A 182 6.87 11.88 6.31
C THR A 182 6.82 13.17 7.12
N LEU A 183 6.98 13.10 8.43
CA LEU A 183 7.15 14.30 9.26
C LEU A 183 8.62 14.52 9.51
N GLU A 184 9.04 15.79 9.48
CA GLU A 184 10.39 16.18 9.83
C GLU A 184 10.78 15.70 11.23
N GLY A 185 12.03 15.30 11.41
CA GLY A 185 12.61 14.91 12.69
C GLY A 185 12.91 13.40 12.83
N VAL A 186 12.88 12.90 14.06
CA VAL A 186 13.40 11.55 14.40
C VAL A 186 12.70 10.38 13.72
N ASN A 187 11.50 10.58 13.20
CA ASN A 187 10.72 9.54 12.50
C ASN A 187 10.68 9.76 10.98
N GLU A 188 11.50 10.65 10.46
CA GLU A 188 11.60 10.90 9.03
C GLU A 188 11.96 9.62 8.27
N ILE A 189 11.33 9.42 7.12
CA ILE A 189 11.47 8.23 6.29
C ILE A 189 12.15 8.66 4.99
N ASP A 190 13.34 8.14 4.76
CA ASP A 190 14.16 8.48 3.60
C ASP A 190 13.41 8.25 2.28
N GLY A 191 13.62 9.13 1.31
CA GLY A 191 12.96 9.08 0.00
C GLY A 191 11.49 9.54 -0.02
N LEU A 192 10.88 9.83 1.14
CA LEU A 192 9.56 10.47 1.23
C LEU A 192 9.70 11.97 1.47
N THR A 193 8.70 12.72 1.03
CA THR A 193 8.69 14.18 1.22
C THR A 193 8.39 14.55 2.66
N PRO A 194 9.31 15.25 3.37
CA PRO A 194 9.09 15.66 4.73
C PRO A 194 8.13 16.86 4.80
N LEU A 195 7.26 16.84 5.79
CA LEU A 195 6.38 17.93 6.16
C LEU A 195 6.71 18.44 7.57
N GLU A 196 6.59 19.73 7.76
CA GLU A 196 6.67 20.34 9.09
C GLU A 196 5.70 19.66 10.07
N THR A 197 6.11 19.44 11.30
CA THR A 197 5.29 18.79 12.34
C THR A 197 3.93 19.48 12.53
N ALA A 198 3.83 20.79 12.28
CA ALA A 198 2.57 21.54 12.30
C ALA A 198 1.54 21.00 11.28
N LYS A 199 1.99 20.32 10.22
CA LYS A 199 1.15 19.70 9.19
C LYS A 199 0.76 18.25 9.49
N ALA A 200 1.10 17.71 10.67
CA ALA A 200 0.81 16.32 11.03
C ALA A 200 -0.70 15.96 11.02
N ASN A 201 -1.56 16.95 11.21
CA ASN A 201 -3.02 16.77 11.28
C ASN A 201 -3.75 17.30 10.03
N VAL A 202 -3.10 17.32 8.87
CA VAL A 202 -3.78 17.61 7.59
C VAL A 202 -4.86 16.57 7.30
N THR A 203 -5.96 17.04 6.71
CA THR A 203 -7.14 16.23 6.38
C THR A 203 -7.54 16.48 4.93
N LYS A 204 -8.50 15.73 4.42
CA LYS A 204 -9.12 15.96 3.10
C LYS A 204 -9.47 17.44 2.84
N LYS A 205 -9.90 18.18 3.87
CA LYS A 205 -10.29 19.60 3.77
C LYS A 205 -9.13 20.52 3.41
N ASN A 206 -7.92 20.10 3.68
CA ASN A 206 -6.70 20.85 3.42
C ASN A 206 -6.11 20.58 2.02
N LEU A 207 -6.62 19.59 1.29
CA LEU A 207 -6.05 19.14 0.02
C LEU A 207 -6.48 20.02 -1.15
N SER A 208 -5.54 20.24 -2.08
CA SER A 208 -5.77 20.85 -3.39
C SER A 208 -5.82 19.83 -4.53
N PHE A 209 -5.66 18.54 -4.24
CA PHE A 209 -5.67 17.43 -5.19
C PHE A 209 -6.29 16.17 -4.57
N ALA A 210 -6.72 15.23 -5.42
CA ALA A 210 -7.31 13.95 -4.98
C ALA A 210 -6.21 12.96 -4.59
N TYR A 211 -5.89 12.89 -3.30
CA TYR A 211 -4.87 11.97 -2.76
C TYR A 211 -5.38 10.53 -2.78
N CYS A 212 -4.90 9.72 -3.71
CA CYS A 212 -5.40 8.37 -4.00
C CYS A 212 -4.38 7.50 -4.74
N SER A 213 -4.70 6.23 -4.91
CA SER A 213 -4.18 5.37 -5.97
C SER A 213 -5.22 5.27 -7.08
N SER A 214 -4.80 5.22 -8.34
CA SER A 214 -5.69 5.03 -9.50
C SER A 214 -5.28 3.80 -10.29
N ILE A 215 -6.26 3.02 -10.72
CA ILE A 215 -6.07 1.78 -11.49
C ILE A 215 -6.83 1.91 -12.82
N ASN A 216 -6.18 1.53 -13.91
CA ASN A 216 -6.81 1.50 -15.23
C ASN A 216 -7.90 0.41 -15.27
N SER A 217 -9.15 0.84 -15.26
CA SER A 217 -10.33 -0.04 -15.20
C SER A 217 -10.42 -1.04 -16.35
N LYS A 218 -9.79 -0.73 -17.50
CA LYS A 218 -9.71 -1.62 -18.68
C LYS A 218 -9.21 -3.02 -18.31
N TYR A 219 -8.32 -3.14 -17.30
CA TYR A 219 -7.71 -4.39 -16.87
C TYR A 219 -8.39 -5.03 -15.66
N ALA A 220 -9.33 -4.35 -15.04
CA ALA A 220 -9.99 -4.84 -13.83
C ALA A 220 -11.06 -5.90 -14.09
N ASN A 221 -11.63 -5.97 -15.30
CA ASN A 221 -12.65 -6.94 -15.68
C ASN A 221 -12.14 -7.87 -16.78
N LYS A 222 -13.05 -8.66 -17.34
CA LYS A 222 -12.75 -9.63 -18.40
C LYS A 222 -12.29 -8.95 -19.68
N ASN A 223 -11.31 -9.55 -20.31
CA ASN A 223 -10.88 -9.21 -21.66
C ASN A 223 -11.87 -9.75 -22.72
N ALA A 224 -11.55 -9.57 -24.01
CA ALA A 224 -12.41 -9.96 -25.11
C ALA A 224 -12.63 -11.49 -25.21
N ASP A 225 -11.74 -12.33 -24.71
CA ASP A 225 -11.86 -13.79 -24.70
C ASP A 225 -12.61 -14.32 -23.46
N GLY A 226 -13.00 -13.43 -22.54
CA GLY A 226 -13.74 -13.76 -21.33
C GLY A 226 -12.87 -14.16 -20.14
N SER A 227 -11.54 -14.18 -20.28
CA SER A 227 -10.60 -14.37 -19.17
C SER A 227 -10.34 -13.05 -18.43
N TYR A 228 -9.85 -13.13 -17.19
CA TYR A 228 -9.36 -11.96 -16.47
C TYR A 228 -7.88 -11.72 -16.75
N TYR A 229 -7.45 -10.47 -16.62
CA TYR A 229 -6.04 -10.08 -16.59
C TYR A 229 -5.43 -10.44 -15.24
N GLU A 230 -5.27 -11.73 -15.01
CA GLU A 230 -4.66 -12.27 -13.80
C GLU A 230 -3.99 -13.62 -14.10
N SER A 231 -2.98 -13.95 -13.32
CA SER A 231 -2.35 -15.26 -13.38
C SER A 231 -3.13 -16.27 -12.53
N ASP A 232 -2.87 -17.56 -12.73
CA ASP A 232 -3.46 -18.65 -11.93
C ASP A 232 -2.78 -18.84 -10.56
N ARG A 233 -1.87 -17.94 -10.17
CA ARG A 233 -1.09 -17.99 -8.92
C ARG A 233 -1.93 -18.06 -7.66
N TYR A 234 -3.14 -17.50 -7.70
CA TYR A 234 -4.04 -17.42 -6.54
C TYR A 234 -4.92 -18.66 -6.37
N THR A 235 -5.07 -19.46 -7.40
CA THR A 235 -5.95 -20.64 -7.41
C THR A 235 -5.20 -21.94 -7.21
N ASN A 236 -3.87 -21.94 -7.33
CA ASN A 236 -3.06 -23.13 -7.29
C ASN A 236 -2.08 -23.14 -6.10
N ALA A 237 -2.48 -23.75 -4.99
CA ALA A 237 -1.63 -23.92 -3.81
C ALA A 237 -0.34 -24.73 -4.07
N SER A 238 -0.19 -25.38 -5.23
CA SER A 238 1.02 -26.13 -5.57
C SER A 238 2.12 -25.30 -6.22
N HIS A 239 1.93 -24.00 -6.41
CA HIS A 239 2.95 -23.06 -6.88
C HIS A 239 3.68 -23.45 -8.18
N LYS A 240 2.99 -24.14 -9.08
CA LYS A 240 3.54 -24.65 -10.34
C LYS A 240 3.44 -23.65 -11.50
N MET A 241 3.33 -22.36 -11.19
CA MET A 241 3.19 -21.33 -12.22
C MET A 241 4.33 -21.33 -13.25
N PHE A 242 5.51 -21.82 -12.85
CA PHE A 242 6.69 -21.86 -13.70
C PHE A 242 6.85 -23.16 -14.49
N GLU A 243 6.06 -24.19 -14.20
CA GLU A 243 6.01 -25.42 -15.00
C GLU A 243 5.09 -25.27 -16.22
N LYS A 244 4.16 -24.31 -16.20
CA LYS A 244 3.39 -23.92 -17.38
C LYS A 244 4.05 -22.72 -18.04
N GLU A 245 4.10 -22.71 -19.35
CA GLU A 245 4.48 -21.54 -20.14
C GLU A 245 3.50 -20.41 -19.86
N VAL A 246 3.86 -19.54 -18.94
CA VAL A 246 3.08 -18.31 -18.65
C VAL A 246 3.40 -17.34 -19.76
N THR A 247 2.39 -16.82 -20.42
CA THR A 247 2.59 -15.80 -21.45
C THR A 247 3.09 -14.50 -20.83
N ALA A 248 3.94 -13.78 -21.52
CA ALA A 248 4.41 -12.46 -21.10
C ALA A 248 3.25 -11.53 -20.71
N GLN A 249 2.10 -11.62 -21.39
CA GLN A 249 0.90 -10.85 -21.08
C GLN A 249 0.26 -11.19 -19.73
N GLN A 250 0.26 -12.46 -19.32
CA GLN A 250 -0.32 -12.88 -18.03
C GLN A 250 0.50 -12.37 -16.85
N ILE A 251 1.81 -12.19 -17.04
CA ILE A 251 2.71 -11.68 -16.00
C ILE A 251 2.66 -10.17 -15.93
N SER A 252 2.65 -9.49 -17.09
CA SER A 252 2.77 -8.04 -17.17
C SER A 252 1.51 -7.27 -16.84
N ARG A 253 0.33 -7.89 -16.87
CA ARG A 253 -0.98 -7.21 -16.73
C ARG A 253 -1.87 -7.83 -15.66
N ASP A 254 -1.30 -8.49 -14.67
CA ASP A 254 -2.07 -9.03 -13.53
C ASP A 254 -2.58 -7.88 -12.67
N ILE A 255 -3.88 -7.64 -12.71
CA ILE A 255 -4.53 -6.54 -11.98
C ILE A 255 -4.34 -6.63 -10.47
N ASN A 256 -4.20 -7.84 -9.92
CA ASN A 256 -4.01 -8.03 -8.49
C ASN A 256 -2.60 -7.57 -8.09
N VAL A 257 -1.59 -7.87 -8.92
CA VAL A 257 -0.22 -7.38 -8.73
C VAL A 257 -0.17 -5.86 -8.93
N THR A 258 -0.85 -5.33 -9.96
CA THR A 258 -0.93 -3.90 -10.19
C THR A 258 -1.50 -3.18 -8.96
N LEU A 259 -2.63 -3.62 -8.42
CA LEU A 259 -3.19 -2.99 -7.23
C LEU A 259 -2.29 -3.16 -6.00
N ALA A 260 -1.65 -4.33 -5.82
CA ALA A 260 -0.70 -4.55 -4.74
C ALA A 260 0.50 -3.60 -4.84
N HIS A 261 1.02 -3.38 -6.05
CA HIS A 261 2.09 -2.44 -6.35
C HIS A 261 1.70 -0.99 -6.00
N GLU A 262 0.54 -0.53 -6.49
CA GLU A 262 0.07 0.83 -6.22
C GLU A 262 -0.20 1.07 -4.72
N LEU A 263 -0.74 0.08 -4.02
CA LEU A 263 -0.88 0.15 -2.56
C LEU A 263 0.47 0.11 -1.85
N GLY A 264 1.49 -0.50 -2.44
CA GLY A 264 2.88 -0.42 -1.99
C GLY A 264 3.37 1.03 -2.01
N HIS A 265 3.20 1.72 -3.13
CA HIS A 265 3.51 3.16 -3.25
C HIS A 265 2.72 4.01 -2.26
N TYR A 266 1.42 3.80 -2.17
CA TYR A 266 0.56 4.51 -1.21
C TYR A 266 1.02 4.34 0.24
N LEU A 267 1.68 3.20 0.54
CA LEU A 267 2.27 2.88 1.84
C LEU A 267 3.78 3.14 1.91
N GLY A 268 4.34 3.89 0.95
CA GLY A 268 5.70 4.42 1.00
C GLY A 268 6.78 3.56 0.38
N LEU A 269 6.46 2.48 -0.31
CA LEU A 269 7.44 1.71 -1.06
C LEU A 269 7.80 2.42 -2.38
N LEU A 270 9.05 2.31 -2.78
CA LEU A 270 9.60 2.83 -4.03
C LEU A 270 10.00 1.66 -4.94
N HIS A 271 10.29 1.94 -6.21
CA HIS A 271 10.70 0.90 -7.14
C HIS A 271 12.08 0.35 -6.80
N VAL A 272 12.26 -0.96 -7.03
CA VAL A 272 13.53 -1.67 -6.75
C VAL A 272 14.63 -1.47 -7.82
N PHE A 273 14.47 -0.52 -8.70
CA PHE A 273 15.46 -0.13 -9.72
C PHE A 273 15.81 1.34 -9.59
N SER A 274 16.98 1.72 -10.12
CA SER A 274 17.48 3.09 -10.02
C SER A 274 16.55 4.08 -10.73
N GLU A 275 16.09 5.10 -10.01
CA GLU A 275 15.21 6.16 -10.53
C GLU A 275 15.45 7.50 -9.82
N THR A 276 14.99 8.58 -10.43
CA THR A 276 14.96 9.91 -9.80
C THR A 276 13.92 9.96 -8.70
N ALA A 277 14.04 10.92 -7.80
CA ALA A 277 12.98 11.18 -6.82
C ALA A 277 11.66 11.50 -7.53
N ALA A 278 10.57 10.92 -7.04
CA ALA A 278 9.24 11.16 -7.61
C ALA A 278 8.83 12.64 -7.49
N GLY A 279 8.24 13.18 -8.56
CA GLY A 279 7.68 14.52 -8.67
C GLY A 279 6.19 14.48 -9.02
N GLU A 280 5.65 15.62 -9.47
CA GLU A 280 4.27 15.70 -9.98
C GLU A 280 4.07 14.87 -11.25
N GLU A 281 5.10 14.74 -12.08
CA GLU A 281 5.07 13.95 -13.32
C GLU A 281 5.53 12.49 -13.12
N GLY A 282 5.83 12.10 -11.89
CA GLY A 282 6.39 10.80 -11.54
C GLY A 282 7.89 10.82 -11.35
N SER A 283 8.49 9.63 -11.31
CA SER A 283 9.95 9.39 -11.34
C SER A 283 10.38 8.94 -12.73
N GLU A 284 11.66 9.10 -13.04
CA GLU A 284 12.27 8.62 -14.28
C GLU A 284 13.36 7.61 -13.96
N THR A 285 13.44 6.53 -14.73
CA THR A 285 14.52 5.56 -14.60
C THR A 285 15.83 6.20 -15.02
N VAL A 286 16.90 5.95 -14.26
CA VAL A 286 18.25 6.42 -14.57
C VAL A 286 19.12 5.27 -15.09
N ASP A 287 20.00 5.57 -16.05
CA ASP A 287 20.97 4.59 -16.59
C ASP A 287 22.19 4.48 -15.64
N ASP A 288 21.88 4.07 -14.42
CA ASP A 288 22.84 3.91 -13.33
C ASP A 288 22.42 2.75 -12.41
N CYS A 289 23.26 2.46 -11.44
CA CYS A 289 23.13 1.36 -10.50
C CYS A 289 23.17 1.90 -9.05
N GLU A 290 22.15 2.65 -8.68
CA GLU A 290 21.99 3.21 -7.35
C GLU A 290 20.81 2.53 -6.62
N ASP A 291 20.93 2.35 -5.31
CA ASP A 291 19.82 1.98 -4.45
C ASP A 291 18.99 3.24 -4.15
N THR A 292 17.81 3.30 -4.77
CA THR A 292 16.88 4.43 -4.63
C THR A 292 15.58 4.05 -3.93
N ASP A 293 15.41 2.79 -3.50
CA ASP A 293 14.22 2.35 -2.78
C ASP A 293 14.40 2.37 -1.25
N TYR A 294 15.64 2.60 -0.79
CA TYR A 294 16.00 2.67 0.63
C TYR A 294 15.67 1.38 1.41
N CYS A 295 15.84 0.22 0.75
CA CYS A 295 15.65 -1.11 1.30
C CYS A 295 16.85 -1.97 0.97
N GLU A 296 17.79 -2.13 1.91
CA GLU A 296 19.09 -2.81 1.68
C GLU A 296 18.94 -4.29 1.29
N ASP A 297 17.79 -4.91 1.61
CA ASP A 297 17.50 -6.32 1.33
C ASP A 297 16.76 -6.55 -0.01
N THR A 298 16.59 -5.52 -0.83
CA THR A 298 16.09 -5.59 -2.20
C THR A 298 17.24 -5.45 -3.20
N PRO A 299 17.34 -6.32 -4.23
CA PRO A 299 18.40 -6.20 -5.22
C PRO A 299 18.08 -5.08 -6.22
N SER A 300 18.78 -3.95 -6.12
CA SER A 300 18.70 -2.85 -7.10
C SER A 300 19.35 -3.22 -8.43
N TYR A 301 18.83 -2.70 -9.54
CA TYR A 301 19.35 -2.93 -10.87
C TYR A 301 19.16 -1.73 -11.81
N ASN A 302 19.99 -1.69 -12.88
CA ASN A 302 19.88 -0.71 -13.94
C ASN A 302 18.76 -1.10 -14.91
N ARG A 303 17.59 -0.48 -14.83
CA ARG A 303 16.44 -0.79 -15.67
C ARG A 303 16.65 -0.45 -17.17
N PRO A 304 17.22 0.69 -17.58
CA PRO A 304 17.55 0.95 -18.97
C PRO A 304 18.46 -0.11 -19.59
N GLU A 305 19.47 -0.60 -18.86
CA GLU A 305 20.33 -1.70 -19.32
C GLU A 305 19.55 -2.99 -19.51
N TYR A 306 18.74 -3.35 -18.52
CA TYR A 306 17.85 -4.51 -18.61
C TYR A 306 16.94 -4.44 -19.85
N LEU A 307 16.28 -3.29 -20.11
CA LEU A 307 15.39 -3.11 -21.28
C LEU A 307 16.15 -3.22 -22.60
N ARG A 308 17.40 -2.76 -22.69
CA ARG A 308 18.26 -3.01 -23.85
C ARG A 308 18.47 -4.52 -24.08
N GLY A 309 18.70 -5.28 -23.00
CA GLY A 309 18.84 -6.74 -23.06
C GLY A 309 17.54 -7.44 -23.49
N VAL A 310 16.38 -7.03 -22.96
CA VAL A 310 15.08 -7.55 -23.36
C VAL A 310 14.81 -7.26 -24.84
N THR A 311 15.06 -6.04 -25.30
CA THR A 311 14.88 -5.66 -26.70
C THR A 311 15.75 -6.49 -27.62
N ALA A 312 17.03 -6.69 -27.27
CA ALA A 312 17.94 -7.54 -28.02
C ALA A 312 17.45 -8.99 -28.08
N TYR A 313 16.96 -9.52 -26.94
CA TYR A 313 16.38 -10.87 -26.89
C TYR A 313 15.15 -11.00 -27.79
N LEU A 314 14.18 -10.10 -27.68
CA LEU A 314 12.95 -10.14 -28.48
C LEU A 314 13.25 -10.05 -29.98
N ASN A 315 14.22 -9.23 -30.37
CA ASN A 315 14.68 -9.12 -31.76
C ASN A 315 15.41 -10.37 -32.26
N SER A 316 15.91 -11.24 -31.39
CA SER A 316 16.59 -12.49 -31.75
C SER A 316 15.63 -13.67 -31.94
N ILE A 317 14.36 -13.56 -31.52
CA ILE A 317 13.35 -14.61 -31.61
C ILE A 317 12.98 -14.83 -33.07
N GLN A 318 12.99 -16.10 -33.51
CA GLN A 318 12.59 -16.50 -34.84
C GLN A 318 11.07 -16.63 -34.96
N GLU A 319 10.56 -16.52 -36.18
CA GLU A 319 9.11 -16.71 -36.44
C GLU A 319 8.67 -18.11 -35.95
N GLY A 320 7.67 -18.17 -35.07
CA GLY A 320 7.16 -19.40 -34.46
C GLY A 320 7.87 -19.85 -33.18
N GLU A 321 8.92 -19.16 -32.76
CA GLU A 321 9.59 -19.41 -31.47
C GLU A 321 8.82 -18.73 -30.33
N ALA A 322 8.63 -19.45 -29.21
CA ALA A 322 7.94 -18.91 -28.05
C ALA A 322 8.87 -17.97 -27.24
N VAL A 323 8.31 -16.85 -26.78
CA VAL A 323 8.99 -15.94 -25.85
C VAL A 323 9.12 -16.59 -24.48
N SER A 324 10.34 -16.76 -24.00
CA SER A 324 10.58 -17.30 -22.65
C SER A 324 10.29 -16.27 -21.57
N ALA A 325 9.22 -16.45 -20.82
CA ALA A 325 8.88 -15.61 -19.67
C ALA A 325 10.01 -15.61 -18.62
N LYS A 326 10.65 -16.76 -18.39
CA LYS A 326 11.80 -16.89 -17.47
C LYS A 326 12.95 -15.96 -17.87
N ARG A 327 13.23 -15.85 -19.19
CA ARG A 327 14.29 -14.96 -19.68
C ARG A 327 13.92 -13.48 -19.53
N LEU A 328 12.64 -13.14 -19.68
CA LEU A 328 12.16 -11.78 -19.43
C LEU A 328 12.24 -11.39 -17.95
N MET A 329 12.10 -12.36 -17.04
CA MET A 329 12.18 -12.10 -15.59
C MET A 329 13.60 -12.12 -15.03
N ALA A 330 14.59 -12.57 -15.81
CA ALA A 330 15.99 -12.55 -15.37
C ALA A 330 16.50 -11.11 -15.27
N ARG A 331 17.22 -10.84 -14.17
CA ARG A 331 17.89 -9.57 -13.88
C ARG A 331 19.32 -9.83 -13.48
N ASN A 332 20.16 -8.81 -13.66
CA ASN A 332 21.48 -8.72 -13.05
C ASN A 332 21.46 -7.52 -12.10
N ASN A 333 21.77 -7.75 -10.82
CA ASN A 333 21.76 -6.68 -9.83
C ASN A 333 23.03 -5.82 -9.90
N CYS A 334 23.04 -4.72 -9.18
CA CYS A 334 24.18 -3.80 -9.13
C CYS A 334 25.46 -4.40 -8.54
N ALA A 335 25.36 -5.53 -7.83
CA ALA A 335 26.51 -6.29 -7.34
C ALA A 335 27.04 -7.30 -8.37
N GLY A 336 26.35 -7.49 -9.50
CA GLY A 336 26.72 -8.42 -10.55
C GLY A 336 26.14 -9.83 -10.40
N ASP A 337 25.16 -10.03 -9.51
CA ASP A 337 24.51 -11.32 -9.29
C ASP A 337 23.25 -11.46 -10.16
N ASP A 338 23.10 -12.65 -10.74
CA ASP A 338 21.89 -13.00 -11.49
C ASP A 338 20.75 -13.41 -10.55
N TYR A 339 19.54 -12.89 -10.80
CA TYR A 339 18.35 -13.27 -10.06
C TYR A 339 17.10 -13.20 -10.95
N TYR A 340 15.98 -13.74 -10.46
CA TYR A 340 14.68 -13.57 -11.09
C TYR A 340 13.85 -12.53 -10.33
N SER A 341 13.34 -11.54 -11.05
CA SER A 341 12.49 -10.52 -10.47
C SER A 341 11.22 -11.14 -9.88
N ALA A 342 11.00 -10.86 -8.60
CA ALA A 342 9.85 -11.35 -7.85
C ALA A 342 9.23 -10.28 -6.94
N ASN A 343 9.88 -9.13 -6.76
CA ASN A 343 9.40 -8.07 -5.88
C ASN A 343 8.16 -7.39 -6.48
N ILE A 344 7.17 -7.07 -5.62
CA ILE A 344 5.96 -6.36 -6.05
C ILE A 344 6.25 -4.95 -6.56
N MET A 345 7.38 -4.35 -6.15
CA MET A 345 7.77 -3.00 -6.55
C MET A 345 8.66 -2.97 -7.78
N ASP A 346 8.77 -4.08 -8.53
CA ASP A 346 9.37 -4.09 -9.86
C ASP A 346 8.28 -3.90 -10.94
N TYR A 347 8.71 -3.49 -12.13
CA TYR A 347 7.81 -3.35 -13.29
C TYR A 347 7.62 -4.67 -14.04
N ALA A 348 6.98 -4.60 -15.20
CA ALA A 348 6.66 -5.69 -16.09
C ALA A 348 7.70 -6.81 -16.10
N TYR A 349 7.23 -8.02 -16.30
CA TYR A 349 8.03 -9.25 -16.26
C TYR A 349 8.66 -9.53 -14.89
N SER A 350 7.92 -9.27 -13.83
CA SER A 350 8.21 -9.72 -12.47
C SER A 350 7.19 -10.76 -12.04
N TYR A 351 7.58 -11.66 -11.16
CA TYR A 351 6.63 -12.55 -10.48
C TYR A 351 5.68 -11.78 -9.54
N GLY A 352 6.08 -10.59 -9.07
CA GLY A 352 5.23 -9.63 -8.39
C GLY A 352 4.53 -10.15 -7.13
N PHE A 353 5.24 -10.88 -6.27
CA PHE A 353 4.67 -11.40 -5.03
C PHE A 353 5.52 -11.14 -3.80
N LYS A 354 6.82 -10.91 -4.00
CA LYS A 354 7.78 -10.82 -2.90
C LYS A 354 7.79 -9.42 -2.29
N ILE A 355 7.78 -9.39 -0.99
CA ILE A 355 8.00 -8.21 -0.15
C ILE A 355 9.16 -8.54 0.78
N SER A 356 10.10 -7.61 0.95
CA SER A 356 11.26 -7.78 1.79
C SER A 356 11.01 -7.34 3.23
N ALA A 357 11.95 -7.64 4.15
CA ALA A 357 11.85 -7.25 5.54
C ALA A 357 11.99 -5.73 5.71
N ASP A 358 12.87 -5.09 4.93
CA ASP A 358 13.04 -3.64 4.96
C ASP A 358 11.81 -2.93 4.38
N GLN A 359 11.23 -3.44 3.29
CA GLN A 359 9.97 -2.95 2.75
C GLN A 359 8.84 -3.04 3.77
N LYS A 360 8.74 -4.13 4.53
CA LYS A 360 7.79 -4.28 5.63
C LYS A 360 8.04 -3.24 6.72
N SER A 361 9.28 -3.11 7.17
CA SER A 361 9.66 -2.15 8.20
C SER A 361 9.33 -0.73 7.78
N ARG A 362 9.68 -0.36 6.54
CA ARG A 362 9.39 0.94 5.93
C ARG A 362 7.89 1.24 5.90
N THR A 363 7.08 0.31 5.41
CA THR A 363 5.61 0.45 5.37
C THR A 363 5.01 0.62 6.76
N ARG A 364 5.51 -0.12 7.75
CA ARG A 364 5.02 0.02 9.12
C ARG A 364 5.37 1.38 9.72
N ARG A 365 6.56 1.94 9.42
CA ARG A 365 6.90 3.32 9.81
C ARG A 365 5.94 4.33 9.18
N VAL A 366 5.55 4.14 7.91
CA VAL A 366 4.54 4.98 7.24
C VAL A 366 3.20 4.94 7.98
N LEU A 367 2.69 3.75 8.32
CA LEU A 367 1.43 3.60 9.06
C LEU A 367 1.44 4.34 10.41
N TYR A 368 2.58 4.37 11.09
CA TYR A 368 2.70 5.01 12.41
C TYR A 368 2.90 6.51 12.36
N ASN A 369 3.58 7.02 11.33
CA ASN A 369 4.12 8.38 11.34
C ASN A 369 3.58 9.29 10.24
N SER A 370 3.06 8.74 9.14
CA SER A 370 2.67 9.56 7.98
C SER A 370 1.27 10.15 8.12
N PRO A 371 1.06 11.43 7.81
CA PRO A 371 -0.27 12.00 7.65
C PRO A 371 -0.96 11.47 6.38
N LEU A 372 -2.28 11.62 6.29
CA LEU A 372 -3.11 11.22 5.15
C LEU A 372 -3.10 9.70 4.83
N ILE A 373 -2.68 8.88 5.81
CA ILE A 373 -2.69 7.42 5.71
C ILE A 373 -3.54 6.87 6.87
N PRO A 374 -4.47 5.95 6.64
CA PRO A 374 -5.17 5.28 7.73
C PRO A 374 -4.18 4.39 8.50
N GLY A 375 -4.15 4.50 9.82
CA GLY A 375 -3.21 3.72 10.64
C GLY A 375 -3.26 4.08 12.12
N PRO A 376 -2.38 3.45 12.91
CA PRO A 376 -2.30 3.67 14.35
C PRO A 376 -1.56 4.97 14.66
N LYS A 377 -2.10 6.10 14.27
CA LYS A 377 -1.46 7.39 14.53
C LYS A 377 -1.15 7.53 16.01
N LYS A 378 0.02 8.12 16.34
CA LYS A 378 0.33 8.52 17.71
C LYS A 378 -0.86 9.34 18.23
N ARG A 379 -1.70 8.73 19.05
CA ARG A 379 -2.51 9.52 19.96
C ARG A 379 -1.51 10.19 20.86
N LEU A 380 -1.43 11.53 20.84
CA LEU A 380 -0.72 12.28 21.86
C LEU A 380 -1.12 11.66 23.19
N ARG A 381 -0.19 10.92 23.83
CA ARG A 381 -0.42 10.39 25.17
C ARG A 381 -0.55 11.61 26.05
N THR A 382 -1.77 11.90 26.39
CA THR A 382 -2.03 12.80 27.51
C THR A 382 -1.58 12.06 28.76
N THR A 383 -0.46 12.48 29.35
CA THR A 383 -0.28 12.35 30.79
C THR A 383 -1.58 12.83 31.44
N ARG A 384 -2.00 12.15 32.51
CA ARG A 384 -3.27 12.40 33.26
C ARG A 384 -3.48 13.91 33.46
N GLY A 385 -4.19 14.60 32.57
CA GLY A 385 -4.43 16.04 32.86
C GLY A 385 -4.92 16.76 31.69
N ALA A 386 -5.06 16.72 30.59
CA ALA A 386 -5.82 17.46 29.56
C ALA A 386 -5.71 16.75 28.19
N VAL A 387 -6.83 16.47 27.63
CA VAL A 387 -6.89 16.09 26.21
C VAL A 387 -6.47 17.33 25.45
N VAL A 388 -5.20 17.42 25.03
CA VAL A 388 -4.79 18.40 24.03
C VAL A 388 -5.46 17.97 22.75
N GLN A 389 -6.49 18.72 22.34
CA GLN A 389 -7.10 18.53 21.03
C GLN A 389 -5.98 18.75 19.98
N PRO A 390 -5.79 17.83 19.02
CA PRO A 390 -4.82 18.05 17.96
C PRO A 390 -5.15 19.37 17.28
N GLN A 391 -4.14 20.23 17.10
CA GLN A 391 -4.33 21.51 16.42
C GLN A 391 -4.72 21.22 14.97
N LEU A 392 -5.95 21.57 14.61
CA LEU A 392 -6.43 21.40 13.24
C LEU A 392 -5.70 22.39 12.32
N VAL A 393 -5.31 21.89 11.17
CA VAL A 393 -4.74 22.71 10.10
C VAL A 393 -5.87 23.46 9.41
N GLU A 394 -5.77 24.79 9.32
CA GLU A 394 -6.79 25.62 8.69
C GLU A 394 -6.46 25.89 7.22
N GLY A 395 -7.50 25.91 6.39
CA GLY A 395 -7.38 26.29 4.98
C GLY A 395 -6.76 25.20 4.09
N ILE A 396 -6.48 25.58 2.85
CA ILE A 396 -5.78 24.70 1.89
C ILE A 396 -4.29 24.79 2.20
N VAL A 397 -3.64 23.64 2.26
CA VAL A 397 -2.20 23.52 2.44
C VAL A 397 -1.56 23.22 1.10
N ASP A 398 -0.51 23.95 0.78
CA ASP A 398 0.34 23.64 -0.37
C ASP A 398 1.21 22.42 -0.02
N LEU A 399 0.77 21.25 -0.49
CA LEU A 399 1.48 19.99 -0.34
C LEU A 399 2.14 19.63 -1.65
N PRO A 400 3.45 19.29 -1.65
CA PRO A 400 4.13 18.82 -2.86
C PRO A 400 3.50 17.51 -3.36
N ILE A 401 3.04 17.48 -4.60
CA ILE A 401 2.51 16.28 -5.22
C ILE A 401 3.67 15.35 -5.58
N ARG A 402 3.58 14.10 -5.17
CA ARG A 402 4.56 13.05 -5.45
C ARG A 402 3.83 11.82 -5.96
N ILE A 403 4.11 11.44 -7.18
CA ILE A 403 3.41 10.38 -7.90
C ILE A 403 4.41 9.29 -8.32
N ALA A 404 4.02 8.04 -8.12
CA ALA A 404 4.68 6.89 -8.70
C ALA A 404 3.76 6.25 -9.75
N LYS A 405 4.32 5.75 -10.86
CA LYS A 405 3.56 5.18 -12.00
C LYS A 405 4.02 3.74 -12.24
N CYS A 406 3.07 2.84 -12.51
CA CYS A 406 3.35 1.50 -13.01
C CYS A 406 3.21 1.50 -14.54
N LYS A 407 4.33 1.61 -15.25
CA LYS A 407 4.40 1.57 -16.72
C LYS A 407 4.78 0.19 -17.25
N HIS A 408 4.12 -0.22 -18.34
CA HIS A 408 4.40 -1.47 -19.07
C HIS A 408 4.73 -1.23 -20.53
#